data_f6ce02787ce9db49bbd1f3d929518286
#
_entry.id   f6ce02787ce9db49bbd1f3d929518286
#
_cell.length_a   1.000
_cell.length_b   1.000
_cell.length_c   1.000
_cell.angle_alpha   90.00
_cell.angle_beta   90.00
_cell.angle_gamma   90.00
#
_symmetry.space_group_name_H-M   'P 1'
#
loop_
_entity.id
_entity.type
_entity.pdbx_description
1 polymer ?
#
loop_
_entity_poly.entity_id
_entity_poly.type
_entity_poly.pdbx_seq_one_letter_code
_entity_poly.pdbx_strand_id
1 'polypeptide(L)'
;MVQNKNYRINEVQMAQDTIRENIHCKTVESFVTRVTAELDALHSEEKRVVLPRFFKCGAGEYGEGDQFLGVVVPDTRAVARKNMFASLEEVEGLLESQWHEVRLCGLLILVGQCRKSVPKDVFEFYLAHTERINNWDLVDLTAPAIVGGYLLDRPQERERIYSLADSESLWEKRIAVVSTFTFIRNREYDDTYALAVKLMSHPHDLMHKAIGWMLREAGKRDQPRLEAFLDEYATSMPRTMLRYSIEKFPEELRRHYLQIR
;
A
#
# COMPACT_ATOMS: atom_id res chain seq x y z
N MET A 1 -35.02 -43.54 19.04
CA MET A 1 -35.64 -42.18 18.93
C MET A 1 -34.67 -41.02 19.08
N VAL A 2 -33.56 -41.16 19.79
CA VAL A 2 -32.59 -40.06 20.04
C VAL A 2 -31.72 -39.75 18.82
N GLN A 3 -31.31 -40.74 18.03
CA GLN A 3 -30.49 -40.52 16.82
C GLN A 3 -31.18 -39.70 15.72
N ASN A 4 -32.47 -39.82 15.55
CA ASN A 4 -33.22 -39.10 14.52
C ASN A 4 -33.45 -37.60 14.86
N LYS A 5 -33.35 -37.22 16.16
CA LYS A 5 -33.43 -35.80 16.58
C LYS A 5 -32.14 -35.07 16.30
N ASN A 6 -30.97 -35.68 16.50
CA ASN A 6 -29.68 -35.05 16.24
C ASN A 6 -29.43 -34.83 14.73
N TYR A 7 -29.86 -35.75 13.87
CA TYR A 7 -29.77 -35.57 12.42
C TYR A 7 -30.59 -34.36 11.92
N ARG A 8 -31.85 -34.22 12.37
CA ARG A 8 -32.69 -33.08 12.01
C ARG A 8 -32.18 -31.76 12.53
N ILE A 9 -31.54 -31.70 13.70
CA ILE A 9 -30.96 -30.48 14.26
C ILE A 9 -29.77 -30.04 13.43
N ASN A 10 -28.90 -30.99 13.00
CA ASN A 10 -27.77 -30.68 12.13
C ASN A 10 -28.20 -30.17 10.73
N GLU A 11 -29.24 -30.77 10.13
CA GLU A 11 -29.78 -30.32 8.83
C GLU A 11 -30.37 -28.91 8.91
N VAL A 12 -31.08 -28.60 9.98
CA VAL A 12 -31.64 -27.24 10.18
C VAL A 12 -30.54 -26.23 10.43
N GLN A 13 -29.51 -26.58 11.20
CA GLN A 13 -28.35 -25.71 11.45
C GLN A 13 -27.59 -25.45 10.15
N MET A 14 -27.28 -26.47 9.38
CA MET A 14 -26.62 -26.32 8.06
C MET A 14 -27.45 -25.46 7.10
N ALA A 15 -28.77 -25.63 7.06
CA ALA A 15 -29.64 -24.80 6.24
C ALA A 15 -29.65 -23.33 6.69
N GLN A 16 -29.64 -23.07 8.00
CA GLN A 16 -29.55 -21.72 8.55
C GLN A 16 -28.21 -21.05 8.25
N ASP A 17 -27.12 -21.79 8.35
CA ASP A 17 -25.77 -21.30 8.06
C ASP A 17 -25.64 -20.98 6.56
N THR A 18 -26.14 -21.84 5.67
CA THR A 18 -26.20 -21.61 4.23
C THR A 18 -27.04 -20.36 3.87
N ILE A 19 -28.17 -20.16 4.55
CA ILE A 19 -29.01 -18.96 4.34
C ILE A 19 -28.27 -17.70 4.80
N ARG A 20 -27.58 -17.73 5.94
CA ARG A 20 -26.79 -16.61 6.45
C ARG A 20 -25.66 -16.25 5.51
N GLU A 21 -24.90 -17.24 5.02
CA GLU A 21 -23.83 -17.05 4.04
C GLU A 21 -24.35 -16.43 2.73
N ASN A 22 -25.50 -16.90 2.22
CA ASN A 22 -26.11 -16.36 1.01
C ASN A 22 -26.61 -14.92 1.18
N ILE A 23 -27.17 -14.58 2.36
CA ILE A 23 -27.59 -13.21 2.67
C ILE A 23 -26.37 -12.31 2.78
N HIS A 24 -25.33 -12.76 3.46
CA HIS A 24 -24.08 -12.02 3.63
C HIS A 24 -23.40 -11.76 2.29
N CYS A 25 -23.23 -12.77 1.44
CA CYS A 25 -22.67 -12.64 0.10
C CYS A 25 -23.43 -11.60 -0.76
N LYS A 26 -24.77 -11.63 -0.75
CA LYS A 26 -25.59 -10.64 -1.47
C LYS A 26 -25.41 -9.21 -0.91
N THR A 27 -25.18 -9.08 0.39
CA THR A 27 -24.98 -7.77 1.02
C THR A 27 -23.64 -7.17 0.59
N VAL A 28 -22.57 -7.96 0.57
CA VAL A 28 -21.24 -7.55 0.10
C VAL A 28 -21.28 -7.19 -1.40
N GLU A 29 -21.90 -8.02 -2.24
CA GLU A 29 -22.05 -7.76 -3.68
C GLU A 29 -22.81 -6.45 -3.94
N SER A 30 -23.87 -6.18 -3.17
CA SER A 30 -24.64 -4.93 -3.25
C SER A 30 -23.80 -3.72 -2.84
N PHE A 31 -22.94 -3.85 -1.81
CA PHE A 31 -22.01 -2.80 -1.37
C PHE A 31 -20.99 -2.47 -2.46
N VAL A 32 -20.31 -3.50 -3.00
CA VAL A 32 -19.30 -3.35 -4.07
C VAL A 32 -19.91 -2.70 -5.31
N THR A 33 -21.09 -3.16 -5.73
CA THR A 33 -21.82 -2.60 -6.88
C THR A 33 -22.13 -1.12 -6.68
N ARG A 34 -22.62 -0.75 -5.49
CA ARG A 34 -22.95 0.64 -5.16
C ARG A 34 -21.72 1.54 -5.15
N VAL A 35 -20.62 1.11 -4.49
CA VAL A 35 -19.38 1.90 -4.44
C VAL A 35 -18.77 2.05 -5.83
N THR A 36 -18.80 0.99 -6.63
CA THR A 36 -18.31 1.05 -8.02
C THR A 36 -19.14 2.03 -8.86
N ALA A 37 -20.46 2.03 -8.72
CA ALA A 37 -21.33 2.97 -9.42
C ALA A 37 -21.11 4.42 -8.94
N GLU A 38 -20.89 4.65 -7.64
CA GLU A 38 -20.54 5.98 -7.11
C GLU A 38 -19.23 6.51 -7.70
N LEU A 39 -18.23 5.65 -7.88
CA LEU A 39 -16.97 6.01 -8.53
C LEU A 39 -17.16 6.24 -10.03
N ASP A 40 -17.85 5.35 -10.72
CA ASP A 40 -18.06 5.47 -12.16
C ASP A 40 -18.85 6.73 -12.53
N ALA A 41 -19.76 7.19 -11.65
CA ALA A 41 -20.45 8.46 -11.83
C ALA A 41 -19.51 9.70 -11.77
N LEU A 42 -18.29 9.54 -11.29
CA LEU A 42 -17.26 10.59 -11.20
C LEU A 42 -16.16 10.42 -12.25
N HIS A 43 -16.32 9.50 -13.19
CA HIS A 43 -15.32 9.19 -14.21
C HIS A 43 -15.05 10.38 -15.15
N SER A 44 -13.86 10.39 -15.75
CA SER A 44 -13.47 11.28 -16.84
C SER A 44 -12.94 10.45 -17.99
N GLU A 45 -13.54 10.56 -19.16
CA GLU A 45 -13.06 9.86 -20.36
C GLU A 45 -11.61 10.22 -20.72
N GLU A 46 -11.22 11.49 -20.52
CA GLU A 46 -9.83 11.91 -20.71
C GLU A 46 -8.88 11.13 -19.78
N LYS A 47 -9.24 11.02 -18.49
CA LYS A 47 -8.43 10.29 -17.50
C LYS A 47 -8.41 8.79 -17.78
N ARG A 48 -9.53 8.20 -18.18
CA ARG A 48 -9.64 6.79 -18.55
C ARG A 48 -8.66 6.38 -19.64
N VAL A 49 -8.39 7.29 -20.59
CA VAL A 49 -7.39 7.07 -21.66
C VAL A 49 -5.95 7.31 -21.18
N VAL A 50 -5.72 8.28 -20.29
CA VAL A 50 -4.38 8.70 -19.87
C VAL A 50 -3.81 7.83 -18.76
N LEU A 51 -4.64 7.43 -17.78
CA LEU A 51 -4.19 6.71 -16.59
C LEU A 51 -3.49 5.38 -16.90
N PRO A 52 -3.96 4.51 -17.81
CA PRO A 52 -3.26 3.27 -18.14
C PRO A 52 -1.83 3.50 -18.64
N ARG A 53 -1.58 4.57 -19.39
CA ARG A 53 -0.22 4.93 -19.84
C ARG A 53 0.64 5.46 -18.72
N PHE A 54 0.06 6.28 -17.83
CA PHE A 54 0.74 6.83 -16.67
C PHE A 54 1.15 5.74 -15.67
N PHE A 55 0.27 4.78 -15.43
CA PHE A 55 0.50 3.64 -14.53
C PHE A 55 1.19 2.44 -15.19
N LYS A 56 1.60 2.58 -16.45
CA LYS A 56 2.36 1.55 -17.15
C LYS A 56 1.62 0.19 -17.20
N CYS A 57 0.43 0.20 -17.79
CA CYS A 57 -0.44 -0.99 -17.88
C CYS A 57 -0.32 -1.75 -19.20
N GLY A 58 0.66 -1.42 -20.05
CA GLY A 58 0.96 -2.16 -21.26
C GLY A 58 1.54 -3.54 -21.00
N ALA A 59 1.55 -4.40 -22.01
CA ALA A 59 2.10 -5.75 -21.90
C ALA A 59 3.59 -5.73 -21.47
N GLY A 60 3.95 -6.49 -20.44
CA GLY A 60 5.29 -6.54 -19.84
C GLY A 60 5.65 -5.35 -18.95
N GLU A 61 4.74 -4.40 -18.74
CA GLU A 61 4.93 -3.28 -17.81
C GLU A 61 4.45 -3.64 -16.40
N TYR A 62 4.89 -2.88 -15.39
CA TYR A 62 4.64 -3.19 -13.98
C TYR A 62 3.16 -3.08 -13.53
N GLY A 63 2.32 -2.38 -14.28
CA GLY A 63 0.88 -2.25 -14.06
C GLY A 63 0.04 -3.07 -15.05
N GLU A 64 0.65 -4.06 -15.75
CA GLU A 64 -0.05 -4.88 -16.73
C GLU A 64 -1.36 -5.45 -16.16
N GLY A 65 -2.44 -5.31 -16.94
CA GLY A 65 -3.76 -5.83 -16.59
C GLY A 65 -4.64 -4.90 -15.75
N ASP A 66 -4.10 -3.79 -15.20
CA ASP A 66 -4.90 -2.80 -14.47
C ASP A 66 -5.85 -2.05 -15.41
N GLN A 67 -7.10 -1.89 -14.95
CA GLN A 67 -8.14 -1.13 -15.63
C GLN A 67 -8.54 0.09 -14.80
N PHE A 68 -8.88 1.17 -15.50
CA PHE A 68 -9.19 2.46 -14.85
C PHE A 68 -10.58 2.95 -15.24
N LEU A 69 -11.33 3.43 -14.22
CA LEU A 69 -12.57 4.19 -14.43
C LEU A 69 -12.29 5.61 -14.91
N GLY A 70 -11.15 6.17 -14.56
CA GLY A 70 -10.79 7.56 -14.85
C GLY A 70 -11.14 8.52 -13.72
N VAL A 71 -11.15 8.06 -12.48
CA VAL A 71 -11.48 8.85 -11.28
C VAL A 71 -10.20 9.35 -10.60
N VAL A 72 -10.17 10.63 -10.25
CA VAL A 72 -9.01 11.20 -9.56
C VAL A 72 -9.00 10.87 -8.07
N VAL A 73 -7.80 10.80 -7.47
CA VAL A 73 -7.62 10.44 -6.06
C VAL A 73 -8.47 11.28 -5.08
N PRO A 74 -8.64 12.61 -5.23
CA PRO A 74 -9.51 13.39 -4.35
C PRO A 74 -10.96 12.90 -4.33
N ASP A 75 -11.51 12.51 -5.48
CA ASP A 75 -12.88 12.02 -5.61
C ASP A 75 -13.00 10.60 -5.04
N THR A 76 -12.03 9.72 -5.32
CA THR A 76 -11.94 8.39 -4.69
C THR A 76 -11.90 8.52 -3.16
N ARG A 77 -11.13 9.48 -2.61
CA ARG A 77 -11.13 9.77 -1.16
C ARG A 77 -12.48 10.27 -0.64
N ALA A 78 -13.24 11.01 -1.44
CA ALA A 78 -14.56 11.48 -1.05
C ALA A 78 -15.55 10.31 -0.93
N VAL A 79 -15.52 9.37 -1.88
CA VAL A 79 -16.31 8.13 -1.83
C VAL A 79 -15.88 7.27 -0.65
N ALA A 80 -14.58 7.05 -0.45
CA ALA A 80 -14.07 6.28 0.69
C ALA A 80 -14.52 6.85 2.03
N ARG A 81 -14.52 8.18 2.21
CA ARG A 81 -14.97 8.83 3.44
C ARG A 81 -16.46 8.58 3.77
N LYS A 82 -17.30 8.44 2.76
CA LYS A 82 -18.73 8.11 2.96
C LYS A 82 -18.92 6.67 3.45
N ASN A 83 -17.96 5.80 3.14
CA ASN A 83 -18.03 4.36 3.36
C ASN A 83 -17.08 3.86 4.48
N MET A 84 -16.66 4.74 5.40
CA MET A 84 -15.68 4.45 6.47
C MET A 84 -16.09 3.36 7.46
N PHE A 85 -17.35 2.94 7.48
CA PHE A 85 -17.86 1.89 8.37
C PHE A 85 -17.97 0.53 7.69
N ALA A 86 -17.44 0.39 6.48
CA ALA A 86 -17.42 -0.87 5.76
C ALA A 86 -16.70 -1.96 6.58
N SER A 87 -17.21 -3.19 6.53
CA SER A 87 -16.56 -4.35 7.11
C SER A 87 -15.32 -4.76 6.32
N LEU A 88 -14.46 -5.61 6.88
CA LEU A 88 -13.30 -6.13 6.15
C LEU A 88 -13.74 -6.95 4.94
N GLU A 89 -14.82 -7.71 5.03
CA GLU A 89 -15.39 -8.48 3.92
C GLU A 89 -15.89 -7.58 2.77
N GLU A 90 -16.51 -6.44 3.11
CA GLU A 90 -16.92 -5.45 2.11
C GLU A 90 -15.71 -4.79 1.45
N VAL A 91 -14.65 -4.52 2.21
CA VAL A 91 -13.38 -4.01 1.66
C VAL A 91 -12.70 -5.07 0.79
N GLU A 92 -12.68 -6.33 1.20
CA GLU A 92 -12.18 -7.45 0.40
C GLU A 92 -12.87 -7.49 -0.97
N GLY A 93 -14.19 -7.40 -0.99
CA GLY A 93 -14.97 -7.33 -2.24
C GLY A 93 -14.54 -6.15 -3.13
N LEU A 94 -14.16 -5.00 -2.56
CA LEU A 94 -13.60 -3.88 -3.34
C LEU A 94 -12.19 -4.20 -3.87
N LEU A 95 -11.35 -4.89 -3.09
CA LEU A 95 -9.99 -5.27 -3.51
C LEU A 95 -10.01 -6.30 -4.65
N GLU A 96 -11.02 -7.15 -4.73
CA GLU A 96 -11.19 -8.11 -5.83
C GLU A 96 -11.57 -7.45 -7.17
N SER A 97 -11.88 -6.15 -7.16
CA SER A 97 -12.26 -5.43 -8.38
C SER A 97 -11.12 -5.38 -9.41
N GLN A 98 -11.48 -5.49 -10.69
CA GLN A 98 -10.57 -5.21 -11.80
C GLN A 98 -10.22 -3.72 -11.92
N TRP A 99 -11.07 -2.83 -11.36
CA TRP A 99 -10.89 -1.40 -11.45
C TRP A 99 -9.93 -0.89 -10.38
N HIS A 100 -8.88 -0.21 -10.81
CA HIS A 100 -7.85 0.33 -9.94
C HIS A 100 -8.41 1.25 -8.86
N GLU A 101 -9.27 2.19 -9.22
CA GLU A 101 -9.85 3.16 -8.29
C GLU A 101 -10.82 2.52 -7.29
N VAL A 102 -11.44 1.39 -7.62
CA VAL A 102 -12.28 0.63 -6.68
C VAL A 102 -11.40 -0.02 -5.61
N ARG A 103 -10.27 -0.64 -6.01
CA ARG A 103 -9.28 -1.17 -5.05
C ARG A 103 -8.70 -0.04 -4.19
N LEU A 104 -8.32 1.09 -4.81
CA LEU A 104 -7.85 2.27 -4.07
C LEU A 104 -8.89 2.76 -3.06
N CYS A 105 -10.17 2.78 -3.42
CA CYS A 105 -11.26 3.17 -2.52
C CYS A 105 -11.31 2.26 -1.29
N GLY A 106 -11.27 0.94 -1.46
CA GLY A 106 -11.20 -0.04 -0.37
C GLY A 106 -10.02 0.21 0.57
N LEU A 107 -8.83 0.41 0.02
CA LEU A 107 -7.63 0.71 0.79
C LEU A 107 -7.73 2.06 1.53
N LEU A 108 -8.32 3.08 0.92
CA LEU A 108 -8.54 4.38 1.57
C LEU A 108 -9.59 4.33 2.69
N ILE A 109 -10.56 3.40 2.61
CA ILE A 109 -11.47 3.09 3.72
C ILE A 109 -10.67 2.57 4.91
N LEU A 110 -9.77 1.58 4.71
CA LEU A 110 -8.91 1.06 5.77
C LEU A 110 -8.03 2.18 6.39
N VAL A 111 -7.39 3.01 5.57
CA VAL A 111 -6.62 4.18 6.05
C VAL A 111 -7.50 5.10 6.90
N GLY A 112 -8.74 5.29 6.50
CA GLY A 112 -9.68 6.09 7.26
C GLY A 112 -10.04 5.50 8.63
N GLN A 113 -10.17 4.18 8.71
CA GLN A 113 -10.43 3.45 9.95
C GLN A 113 -9.23 3.47 10.90
N CYS A 114 -8.01 3.59 10.38
CA CYS A 114 -6.76 3.60 11.15
C CYS A 114 -6.37 4.96 11.76
N ARG A 115 -7.19 6.00 11.70
CA ARG A 115 -6.81 7.37 12.10
C ARG A 115 -6.33 7.54 13.54
N LYS A 116 -6.85 6.78 14.48
CA LYS A 116 -6.49 6.88 15.92
C LYS A 116 -5.46 5.82 16.32
N SER A 117 -5.64 4.63 15.83
CA SER A 117 -4.76 3.47 16.02
C SER A 117 -5.05 2.48 14.90
N VAL A 118 -4.08 1.63 14.59
CA VAL A 118 -4.28 0.56 13.60
C VAL A 118 -4.69 -0.71 14.34
N PRO A 119 -5.92 -1.22 14.13
CA PRO A 119 -6.32 -2.50 14.65
C PRO A 119 -5.47 -3.63 14.06
N LYS A 120 -5.24 -4.70 14.83
CA LYS A 120 -4.42 -5.83 14.38
C LYS A 120 -5.05 -6.57 13.20
N ASP A 121 -6.36 -6.74 13.21
CA ASP A 121 -7.11 -7.37 12.13
C ASP A 121 -7.00 -6.58 10.80
N VAL A 122 -7.03 -5.25 10.83
CA VAL A 122 -6.79 -4.41 9.64
C VAL A 122 -5.35 -4.55 9.14
N PHE A 123 -4.37 -4.61 10.04
CA PHE A 123 -2.97 -4.83 9.66
C PHE A 123 -2.76 -6.20 9.02
N GLU A 124 -3.26 -7.27 9.63
CA GLU A 124 -3.16 -8.63 9.07
C GLU A 124 -3.95 -8.76 7.76
N PHE A 125 -5.13 -8.16 7.68
CA PHE A 125 -5.91 -8.08 6.45
C PHE A 125 -5.11 -7.42 5.32
N TYR A 126 -4.49 -6.27 5.57
CA TYR A 126 -3.68 -5.57 4.57
C TYR A 126 -2.53 -6.44 4.05
N LEU A 127 -1.83 -7.14 4.96
CA LEU A 127 -0.73 -8.04 4.59
C LEU A 127 -1.20 -9.30 3.84
N ALA A 128 -2.41 -9.78 4.13
CA ALA A 128 -2.99 -10.93 3.42
C ALA A 128 -3.43 -10.59 1.99
N HIS A 129 -3.59 -9.31 1.65
CA HIS A 129 -4.09 -8.87 0.35
C HIS A 129 -3.06 -8.06 -0.46
N THR A 130 -1.75 -8.23 -0.19
CA THR A 130 -0.68 -7.50 -0.88
C THR A 130 -0.66 -7.72 -2.40
N GLU A 131 -1.12 -8.85 -2.88
CA GLU A 131 -1.26 -9.14 -4.31
C GLU A 131 -2.23 -8.20 -5.03
N ARG A 132 -3.22 -7.65 -4.31
CA ARG A 132 -4.20 -6.68 -4.82
C ARG A 132 -3.72 -5.23 -4.68
N ILE A 133 -2.56 -5.02 -4.04
CA ILE A 133 -1.89 -3.73 -3.85
C ILE A 133 -0.74 -3.63 -4.85
N ASN A 134 -1.07 -3.72 -6.12
CA ASN A 134 -0.18 -4.01 -7.23
C ASN A 134 0.24 -2.77 -8.03
N ASN A 135 0.25 -1.59 -7.41
CA ASN A 135 0.78 -0.37 -8.02
C ASN A 135 1.33 0.60 -6.96
N TRP A 136 2.21 1.52 -7.40
CA TRP A 136 2.93 2.41 -6.49
C TRP A 136 2.01 3.36 -5.71
N ASP A 137 0.94 3.86 -6.29
CA ASP A 137 0.01 4.77 -5.62
C ASP A 137 -0.83 4.05 -4.55
N LEU A 138 -1.23 2.80 -4.81
CA LEU A 138 -1.91 1.96 -3.81
C LEU A 138 -1.01 1.77 -2.58
N VAL A 139 0.29 1.52 -2.79
CA VAL A 139 1.27 1.38 -1.71
C VAL A 139 1.51 2.71 -1.01
N ASP A 140 1.86 3.76 -1.76
CA ASP A 140 2.33 5.03 -1.20
C ASP A 140 1.26 5.75 -0.39
N LEU A 141 -0.01 5.58 -0.75
CA LEU A 141 -1.14 6.19 -0.06
C LEU A 141 -1.59 5.42 1.19
N THR A 142 -1.13 4.18 1.38
CA THR A 142 -1.73 3.28 2.38
C THR A 142 -0.72 2.63 3.34
N ALA A 143 0.42 2.16 2.84
CA ALA A 143 1.43 1.49 3.65
C ALA A 143 1.95 2.32 4.85
N PRO A 144 2.22 3.63 4.73
CA PRO A 144 2.63 4.43 5.88
C PRO A 144 1.57 4.46 6.99
N ALA A 145 0.30 4.57 6.62
CA ALA A 145 -0.78 4.70 7.59
C ALA A 145 -1.11 3.36 8.26
N ILE A 146 -1.13 2.27 7.50
CA ILE A 146 -1.55 0.95 7.98
C ILE A 146 -0.34 0.19 8.54
N VAL A 147 0.65 -0.13 7.71
CA VAL A 147 1.79 -0.94 8.14
C VAL A 147 2.73 -0.13 9.05
N GLY A 148 3.13 1.04 8.61
CA GLY A 148 3.96 1.95 9.42
C GLY A 148 3.25 2.37 10.71
N GLY A 149 1.95 2.66 10.65
CA GLY A 149 1.16 3.05 11.83
C GLY A 149 1.01 1.93 12.85
N TYR A 150 0.83 0.67 12.41
CA TYR A 150 0.74 -0.48 13.31
C TYR A 150 2.07 -0.78 14.00
N LEU A 151 3.17 -0.74 13.22
CA LEU A 151 4.50 -1.13 13.71
C LEU A 151 5.22 -0.03 14.49
N LEU A 152 4.74 1.22 14.44
CA LEU A 152 5.36 2.33 15.17
C LEU A 152 5.47 2.04 16.67
N ASP A 153 4.36 1.60 17.28
CA ASP A 153 4.28 1.29 18.69
C ASP A 153 4.62 -0.19 19.00
N ARG A 154 5.12 -0.94 18.02
CA ARG A 154 5.41 -2.39 18.13
C ARG A 154 6.77 -2.72 17.51
N PRO A 155 7.87 -2.19 18.07
CA PRO A 155 9.21 -2.41 17.52
C PRO A 155 9.59 -3.90 17.46
N GLN A 156 9.06 -4.72 18.36
CA GLN A 156 9.28 -6.17 18.39
C GLN A 156 8.63 -6.91 17.20
N GLU A 157 7.68 -6.28 16.49
CA GLU A 157 7.03 -6.87 15.31
C GLU A 157 7.59 -6.32 13.98
N ARG A 158 8.60 -5.45 14.01
CA ARG A 158 9.18 -4.81 12.80
C ARG A 158 9.88 -5.81 11.87
N GLU A 159 10.18 -7.02 12.34
CA GLU A 159 10.64 -8.12 11.48
C GLU A 159 9.70 -8.34 10.28
N ARG A 160 8.42 -8.00 10.40
CA ARG A 160 7.42 -8.07 9.33
C ARG A 160 7.80 -7.24 8.10
N ILE A 161 8.38 -6.04 8.25
CA ILE A 161 8.82 -5.25 7.09
C ILE A 161 10.07 -5.83 6.45
N TYR A 162 10.94 -6.50 7.21
CA TYR A 162 12.10 -7.19 6.64
C TYR A 162 11.68 -8.44 5.87
N SER A 163 10.68 -9.18 6.35
CA SER A 163 10.08 -10.30 5.62
C SER A 163 9.47 -9.84 4.29
N LEU A 164 8.76 -8.70 4.28
CA LEU A 164 8.27 -8.09 3.03
C LEU A 164 9.42 -7.65 2.09
N ALA A 165 10.53 -7.17 2.64
CA ALA A 165 11.69 -6.80 1.86
C ALA A 165 12.43 -8.01 1.23
N ASP A 166 12.25 -9.20 1.78
CA ASP A 166 12.78 -10.46 1.24
C ASP A 166 11.86 -11.13 0.21
N SER A 167 10.62 -10.66 0.07
CA SER A 167 9.66 -11.17 -0.90
C SER A 167 10.14 -11.04 -2.36
N GLU A 168 9.64 -11.86 -3.27
CA GLU A 168 9.86 -11.68 -4.70
C GLU A 168 9.00 -10.54 -5.30
N SER A 169 7.93 -10.13 -4.61
CA SER A 169 7.03 -9.07 -5.07
C SER A 169 7.69 -7.68 -4.98
N LEU A 170 7.71 -6.97 -6.09
CA LEU A 170 8.10 -5.56 -6.15
C LEU A 170 7.28 -4.70 -5.17
N TRP A 171 5.99 -5.00 -5.07
CA TRP A 171 5.05 -4.21 -4.27
C TRP A 171 5.20 -4.46 -2.78
N GLU A 172 5.46 -5.69 -2.36
CA GLU A 172 5.76 -6.00 -0.95
C GLU A 172 7.06 -5.36 -0.50
N LYS A 173 8.11 -5.42 -1.33
CA LYS A 173 9.35 -4.68 -1.08
C LYS A 173 9.11 -3.18 -0.96
N ARG A 174 8.23 -2.63 -1.82
CA ARG A 174 7.87 -1.22 -1.75
C ARG A 174 7.06 -0.89 -0.49
N ILE A 175 6.11 -1.77 -0.09
CA ILE A 175 5.39 -1.63 1.18
C ILE A 175 6.38 -1.57 2.35
N ALA A 176 7.38 -2.45 2.40
CA ALA A 176 8.41 -2.44 3.44
C ALA A 176 9.10 -1.07 3.54
N VAL A 177 9.62 -0.56 2.42
CA VAL A 177 10.35 0.71 2.37
C VAL A 177 9.44 1.89 2.72
N VAL A 178 8.28 2.00 2.08
CA VAL A 178 7.41 3.18 2.20
C VAL A 178 6.72 3.24 3.56
N SER A 179 6.49 2.10 4.23
CA SER A 179 5.99 2.04 5.62
C SER A 179 6.86 2.82 6.59
N THR A 180 8.18 2.87 6.36
CA THR A 180 9.12 3.61 7.22
C THR A 180 8.89 5.12 7.22
N PHE A 181 8.07 5.67 6.30
CA PHE A 181 7.71 7.06 6.32
C PHE A 181 7.05 7.49 7.65
N THR A 182 6.27 6.61 8.25
CA THR A 182 5.67 6.85 9.57
C THR A 182 6.73 6.87 10.67
N PHE A 183 7.72 5.99 10.61
CA PHE A 183 8.86 5.99 11.54
C PHE A 183 9.69 7.28 11.40
N ILE A 184 10.02 7.66 10.16
CA ILE A 184 10.72 8.92 9.85
C ILE A 184 10.01 10.14 10.45
N ARG A 185 8.68 10.20 10.36
CA ARG A 185 7.88 11.28 10.95
C ARG A 185 7.97 11.33 12.47
N ASN A 186 8.26 10.18 13.10
CA ASN A 186 8.44 10.02 14.53
C ASN A 186 9.93 10.01 14.96
N ARG A 187 10.85 10.41 14.05
CA ARG A 187 12.29 10.49 14.27
C ARG A 187 12.99 9.15 14.52
N GLU A 188 12.42 8.09 14.01
CA GLU A 188 13.01 6.76 13.99
C GLU A 188 13.47 6.45 12.58
N TYR A 189 14.78 6.30 12.36
CA TYR A 189 15.37 6.23 11.02
C TYR A 189 16.07 4.90 10.73
N ASP A 190 16.35 4.08 11.75
CA ASP A 190 17.19 2.89 11.65
C ASP A 190 16.68 1.92 10.59
N ASP A 191 15.38 1.59 10.63
CA ASP A 191 14.76 0.71 9.65
C ASP A 191 14.84 1.26 8.22
N THR A 192 14.72 2.59 8.06
CA THR A 192 14.83 3.23 6.74
C THR A 192 16.20 3.02 6.13
N TYR A 193 17.27 3.26 6.90
CA TYR A 193 18.64 3.08 6.42
C TYR A 193 18.97 1.61 6.22
N ALA A 194 18.53 0.72 7.12
CA ALA A 194 18.73 -0.72 6.98
C ALA A 194 18.08 -1.28 5.70
N LEU A 195 16.83 -0.90 5.44
CA LEU A 195 16.11 -1.28 4.21
C LEU A 195 16.73 -0.65 2.96
N ALA A 196 17.25 0.58 3.06
CA ALA A 196 17.96 1.22 1.96
C ALA A 196 19.20 0.43 1.56
N VAL A 197 20.01 -0.05 2.52
CA VAL A 197 21.17 -0.91 2.26
C VAL A 197 20.72 -2.26 1.68
N LYS A 198 19.74 -2.90 2.32
CA LYS A 198 19.24 -4.23 1.91
C LYS A 198 18.73 -4.27 0.47
N LEU A 199 18.05 -3.21 0.03
CA LEU A 199 17.40 -3.13 -1.28
C LEU A 199 18.14 -2.23 -2.29
N MET A 200 19.35 -1.77 -1.98
CA MET A 200 20.11 -0.85 -2.82
C MET A 200 20.37 -1.39 -4.22
N SER A 201 20.66 -2.67 -4.33
CA SER A 201 20.97 -3.35 -5.60
C SER A 201 19.73 -3.84 -6.36
N HIS A 202 18.50 -3.52 -5.89
CA HIS A 202 17.28 -3.95 -6.56
C HIS A 202 17.24 -3.40 -7.99
N PRO A 203 16.87 -4.19 -9.02
CA PRO A 203 17.00 -3.76 -10.42
C PRO A 203 15.96 -2.72 -10.85
N HIS A 204 14.83 -2.63 -10.17
CA HIS A 204 13.68 -1.85 -10.63
C HIS A 204 13.75 -0.37 -10.20
N ASP A 205 13.59 0.55 -11.14
CA ASP A 205 13.68 2.01 -10.92
C ASP A 205 12.66 2.55 -9.90
N LEU A 206 11.45 1.95 -9.81
CA LEU A 206 10.47 2.32 -8.78
C LEU A 206 10.95 2.05 -7.35
N MET A 207 11.83 1.06 -7.14
CA MET A 207 12.47 0.85 -5.83
C MET A 207 13.51 1.90 -5.54
N HIS A 208 14.34 2.26 -6.54
CA HIS A 208 15.30 3.36 -6.39
C HIS A 208 14.62 4.67 -6.01
N LYS A 209 13.47 4.96 -6.61
CA LYS A 209 12.65 6.15 -6.29
C LYS A 209 12.08 6.08 -4.88
N ALA A 210 11.55 4.93 -4.46
CA ALA A 210 10.98 4.75 -3.12
C ALA A 210 12.05 4.93 -2.04
N ILE A 211 13.19 4.23 -2.18
CA ILE A 211 14.30 4.31 -1.22
C ILE A 211 14.86 5.74 -1.18
N GLY A 212 15.14 6.33 -2.34
CA GLY A 212 15.62 7.72 -2.42
C GLY A 212 14.64 8.72 -1.80
N TRP A 213 13.34 8.52 -1.97
CA TRP A 213 12.31 9.34 -1.32
C TRP A 213 12.36 9.19 0.20
N MET A 214 12.45 7.98 0.74
CA MET A 214 12.52 7.76 2.19
C MET A 214 13.81 8.34 2.78
N LEU A 215 14.95 8.15 2.13
CA LEU A 215 16.22 8.77 2.53
C LEU A 215 16.13 10.31 2.54
N ARG A 216 15.51 10.91 1.52
CA ARG A 216 15.25 12.35 1.48
C ARG A 216 14.39 12.83 2.64
N GLU A 217 13.33 12.09 2.96
CA GLU A 217 12.43 12.45 4.07
C GLU A 217 13.13 12.29 5.43
N ALA A 218 14.01 11.30 5.59
CA ALA A 218 14.88 11.19 6.76
C ALA A 218 15.87 12.36 6.83
N GLY A 219 16.54 12.68 5.73
CA GLY A 219 17.51 13.78 5.65
C GLY A 219 16.92 15.18 5.91
N LYS A 220 15.65 15.41 5.60
CA LYS A 220 14.95 16.65 6.00
C LYS A 220 14.88 16.84 7.52
N ARG A 221 15.03 15.79 8.30
CA ARG A 221 14.90 15.77 9.76
C ARG A 221 16.24 15.56 10.46
N ASP A 222 17.14 14.84 9.79
CA ASP A 222 18.49 14.51 10.25
C ASP A 222 19.45 14.50 9.05
N GLN A 223 19.83 15.70 8.59
CA GLN A 223 20.73 15.85 7.45
C GLN A 223 22.12 15.25 7.72
N PRO A 224 22.75 15.45 8.88
CA PRO A 224 24.07 14.86 9.15
C PRO A 224 24.08 13.33 9.02
N ARG A 225 23.01 12.66 9.43
CA ARG A 225 22.89 11.23 9.31
C ARG A 225 22.74 10.79 7.84
N LEU A 226 22.01 11.54 7.02
CA LEU A 226 21.93 11.28 5.59
C LEU A 226 23.30 11.50 4.92
N GLU A 227 24.04 12.55 5.29
CA GLU A 227 25.38 12.79 4.75
C GLU A 227 26.32 11.63 5.09
N ALA A 228 26.37 11.18 6.34
CA ALA A 228 27.18 10.03 6.75
C ALA A 228 26.82 8.76 5.95
N PHE A 229 25.53 8.52 5.70
CA PHE A 229 25.08 7.42 4.84
C PHE A 229 25.57 7.57 3.39
N LEU A 230 25.47 8.78 2.85
CA LEU A 230 25.90 9.05 1.46
C LEU A 230 27.40 8.97 1.31
N ASP A 231 28.18 9.39 2.30
CA ASP A 231 29.66 9.27 2.29
C ASP A 231 30.09 7.80 2.19
N GLU A 232 29.33 6.88 2.78
CA GLU A 232 29.61 5.44 2.74
C GLU A 232 29.08 4.78 1.45
N TYR A 233 27.87 5.16 1.00
CA TYR A 233 27.16 4.38 -0.02
C TYR A 233 26.98 5.09 -1.36
N ALA A 234 27.25 6.38 -1.53
CA ALA A 234 26.92 7.12 -2.76
C ALA A 234 27.52 6.54 -4.03
N THR A 235 28.72 5.91 -3.95
CA THR A 235 29.38 5.23 -5.09
C THR A 235 28.64 3.96 -5.53
N SER A 236 27.99 3.27 -4.60
CA SER A 236 27.25 2.02 -4.85
C SER A 236 25.79 2.26 -5.19
N MET A 237 25.26 3.45 -4.88
CA MET A 237 23.84 3.77 -5.10
C MET A 237 23.49 3.91 -6.57
N PRO A 238 22.37 3.33 -7.04
CA PRO A 238 21.81 3.68 -8.33
C PRO A 238 21.59 5.19 -8.47
N ARG A 239 21.89 5.74 -9.63
CA ARG A 239 21.83 7.21 -9.85
C ARG A 239 20.45 7.81 -9.57
N THR A 240 19.38 7.10 -9.88
CA THR A 240 18.02 7.53 -9.53
C THR A 240 17.85 7.65 -8.02
N MET A 241 18.28 6.64 -7.26
CA MET A 241 18.20 6.63 -5.79
C MET A 241 18.97 7.81 -5.19
N LEU A 242 20.22 8.02 -5.61
CA LEU A 242 21.03 9.13 -5.16
C LEU A 242 20.37 10.48 -5.45
N ARG A 243 19.90 10.71 -6.69
CA ARG A 243 19.26 11.97 -7.08
C ARG A 243 18.02 12.30 -6.23
N TYR A 244 17.20 11.29 -5.92
CA TYR A 244 16.03 11.44 -5.06
C TYR A 244 16.44 11.77 -3.61
N SER A 245 17.47 11.12 -3.09
CA SER A 245 17.94 11.32 -1.70
C SER A 245 18.41 12.75 -1.45
N ILE A 246 19.15 13.34 -2.39
CA ILE A 246 19.78 14.65 -2.27
C ILE A 246 18.95 15.80 -2.86
N GLU A 247 17.72 15.56 -3.28
CA GLU A 247 16.87 16.57 -3.95
C GLU A 247 16.71 17.88 -3.14
N LYS A 248 16.71 17.79 -1.83
CA LYS A 248 16.53 18.94 -0.92
C LYS A 248 17.85 19.50 -0.37
N PHE A 249 18.98 19.00 -0.80
CA PHE A 249 20.29 19.53 -0.41
C PHE A 249 20.57 20.89 -1.08
N PRO A 250 21.39 21.75 -0.43
CA PRO A 250 21.96 22.93 -1.07
C PRO A 250 22.73 22.55 -2.34
N GLU A 251 22.74 23.44 -3.32
CA GLU A 251 23.27 23.16 -4.67
C GLU A 251 24.74 22.69 -4.66
N GLU A 252 25.59 23.25 -3.78
CA GLU A 252 27.00 22.84 -3.67
C GLU A 252 27.12 21.40 -3.18
N LEU A 253 26.41 21.05 -2.10
CA LEU A 253 26.42 19.72 -1.54
C LEU A 253 25.83 18.68 -2.51
N ARG A 254 24.75 19.08 -3.21
CA ARG A 254 24.15 18.25 -4.24
C ARG A 254 25.12 17.99 -5.40
N ARG A 255 25.84 19.00 -5.86
CA ARG A 255 26.89 18.82 -6.90
C ARG A 255 28.01 17.91 -6.43
N HIS A 256 28.46 18.05 -5.18
CA HIS A 256 29.47 17.18 -4.58
C HIS A 256 29.06 15.71 -4.75
N TYR A 257 27.90 15.30 -4.24
CA TYR A 257 27.43 13.89 -4.34
C TYR A 257 27.19 13.43 -5.79
N LEU A 258 26.76 14.32 -6.69
CA LEU A 258 26.55 13.96 -8.08
C LEU A 258 27.86 13.72 -8.85
N GLN A 259 28.98 14.23 -8.40
CA GLN A 259 30.32 14.03 -8.99
C GLN A 259 31.03 12.76 -8.50
N ILE A 260 30.57 12.17 -7.38
CA ILE A 260 31.10 10.90 -6.87
C ILE A 260 30.76 9.80 -7.91
N ARG A 261 31.79 9.03 -8.28
CA ARG A 261 31.75 7.96 -9.30
C ARG A 261 32.10 6.62 -8.68
#